data_393ef693e5fb8b31612f5c176c326f7f
#
_entry.id   393ef693e5fb8b31612f5c176c326f7f
#
_cell.length_a   1.000
_cell.length_b   1.000
_cell.length_c   1.000
_cell.angle_alpha   90.00
_cell.angle_beta   90.00
_cell.angle_gamma   90.00
#
_symmetry.space_group_name_H-M   'P 1'
#
loop_
_entity.id
_entity.type
_entity.pdbx_description
1 polymer ?
#
loop_
_entity_poly.entity_id
_entity_poly.type
_entity_poly.pdbx_seq_one_letter_code
_entity_poly.pdbx_strand_id
1 'polypeptide(L)'
;MDAEEGVEAAGAPRCSPVSPRRLATCIWLARLASLRAGVVQYLVRQCDGTLGDVLDLEPGKIAALLARRGSAAACATRDGRTAAGESSSAGSGTAEPRSERQQASGDAQEYVRLLRLGPLRPASIGATGTEAARSAVCWGQAAYPPALLQLHDPPPALFLAGAAPLPALAAVARHPVVAIVGARRPSPYGLEIAAGIAADLARLGAVIVSGMALGIDAAAQAEALAATAGADTLATVGVLGCGVDVVYPQANTRLFAAVRRQGLLLSEFWWGVPARAWRFPARNRVIAGMSDAVVIVEGSERSGSLITARYSLDQGRDVFAVPGEAGRRLSAGPHRLLREGAHLCESAADVVAIVGPQLREGVAFQTAPGARTAAPLGGADRALAVLAALDDGEQTVDQLARSSDSTVAQTLSLLSTLELEGLVCAAAGGRFRRRRG
;
A
#
# COMPACT_ATOMS: atom_id res chain seq x y z
N MET A 1 24.64 -16.77 -46.08
CA MET A 1 23.43 -17.58 -45.87
C MET A 1 23.42 -17.88 -44.37
N ASP A 2 23.03 -16.87 -43.61
CA ASP A 2 23.06 -16.90 -42.14
C ASP A 2 21.63 -16.65 -41.68
N ALA A 3 21.06 -17.66 -41.00
CA ALA A 3 19.73 -17.61 -40.46
C ALA A 3 19.79 -16.90 -39.10
N GLU A 4 19.26 -15.66 -39.01
CA GLU A 4 18.94 -15.01 -37.76
C GLU A 4 17.67 -15.64 -37.20
N GLU A 5 17.83 -16.49 -36.19
CA GLU A 5 16.71 -16.92 -35.34
C GLU A 5 16.31 -15.75 -34.42
N GLY A 6 15.24 -15.09 -34.77
CA GLY A 6 14.58 -14.08 -33.95
C GLY A 6 13.97 -14.73 -32.71
N VAL A 7 14.51 -14.39 -31.54
CA VAL A 7 13.87 -14.65 -30.24
C VAL A 7 12.63 -13.78 -30.17
N GLU A 8 11.44 -14.37 -30.40
CA GLU A 8 10.16 -13.73 -30.13
C GLU A 8 10.05 -13.46 -28.61
N ALA A 9 10.16 -12.18 -28.25
CA ALA A 9 9.80 -11.72 -26.93
C ALA A 9 8.35 -12.09 -26.65
N ALA A 10 8.11 -12.89 -25.61
CA ALA A 10 6.79 -13.27 -25.14
C ALA A 10 5.95 -12.01 -24.90
N GLY A 11 5.07 -11.69 -25.85
CA GLY A 11 4.26 -10.48 -25.85
C GLY A 11 3.33 -10.46 -24.65
N ALA A 12 3.30 -9.32 -23.97
CA ALA A 12 2.28 -9.01 -22.98
C ALA A 12 0.89 -9.31 -23.57
N PRO A 13 -0.05 -9.89 -22.80
CA PRO A 13 -1.35 -10.26 -23.32
C PRO A 13 -2.04 -9.02 -23.91
N ARG A 14 -2.26 -9.00 -25.21
CA ARG A 14 -3.01 -7.95 -25.90
C ARG A 14 -4.43 -7.98 -25.34
N CYS A 15 -4.77 -7.06 -24.40
CA CYS A 15 -6.12 -6.90 -23.91
C CYS A 15 -7.04 -6.49 -25.07
N SER A 16 -7.80 -7.44 -25.56
CA SER A 16 -8.92 -7.14 -26.45
C SER A 16 -9.93 -6.22 -25.73
N PRO A 17 -10.63 -5.32 -26.42
CA PRO A 17 -11.63 -4.47 -25.78
C PRO A 17 -12.65 -5.33 -25.05
N VAL A 18 -12.84 -5.08 -23.76
CA VAL A 18 -13.78 -5.85 -22.92
C VAL A 18 -15.19 -5.61 -23.44
N SER A 19 -15.90 -6.66 -23.80
CA SER A 19 -17.26 -6.55 -24.32
C SER A 19 -18.18 -5.87 -23.28
N PRO A 20 -19.22 -5.13 -23.72
CA PRO A 20 -20.17 -4.49 -22.80
C PRO A 20 -20.81 -5.48 -21.81
N ARG A 21 -21.02 -6.73 -22.23
CA ARG A 21 -21.51 -7.81 -21.37
C ARG A 21 -20.51 -8.15 -20.26
N ARG A 22 -19.25 -8.32 -20.58
CA ARG A 22 -18.19 -8.64 -19.66
C ARG A 22 -17.99 -7.53 -18.63
N LEU A 23 -18.05 -6.27 -19.09
CA LEU A 23 -18.04 -5.09 -18.23
C LEU A 23 -19.21 -5.10 -17.23
N ALA A 24 -20.42 -5.35 -17.69
CA ALA A 24 -21.61 -5.45 -16.84
C ALA A 24 -21.49 -6.56 -15.81
N THR A 25 -20.94 -7.72 -16.18
CA THR A 25 -20.68 -8.85 -15.29
C THR A 25 -19.63 -8.50 -14.24
N CYS A 26 -18.55 -7.83 -14.60
CA CYS A 26 -17.51 -7.36 -13.67
C CYS A 26 -18.10 -6.46 -12.58
N ILE A 27 -18.86 -5.45 -12.98
CA ILE A 27 -19.48 -4.50 -12.04
C ILE A 27 -20.49 -5.21 -11.14
N TRP A 28 -21.28 -6.12 -11.68
CA TRP A 28 -22.22 -6.93 -10.90
C TRP A 28 -21.49 -7.81 -9.86
N LEU A 29 -20.41 -8.49 -10.25
CA LEU A 29 -19.59 -9.29 -9.32
C LEU A 29 -18.91 -8.42 -8.25
N ALA A 30 -18.39 -7.25 -8.60
CA ALA A 30 -17.82 -6.31 -7.63
C ALA A 30 -18.88 -5.86 -6.61
N ARG A 31 -20.11 -5.62 -7.08
CA ARG A 31 -21.23 -5.27 -6.21
C ARG A 31 -21.61 -6.41 -5.27
N LEU A 32 -21.67 -7.64 -5.76
CA LEU A 32 -21.91 -8.84 -4.95
C LEU A 32 -20.77 -9.07 -3.93
N ALA A 33 -19.52 -8.92 -4.35
CA ALA A 33 -18.37 -9.04 -3.47
C ALA A 33 -18.35 -7.97 -2.36
N SER A 34 -18.90 -6.78 -2.64
CA SER A 34 -19.05 -5.71 -1.64
C SER A 34 -20.01 -6.05 -0.50
N LEU A 35 -20.94 -6.96 -0.74
CA LEU A 35 -21.93 -7.38 0.25
C LEU A 35 -21.54 -8.68 0.97
N ARG A 36 -20.76 -9.53 0.31
CA ARG A 36 -20.37 -10.83 0.87
C ARG A 36 -18.93 -11.19 0.51
N ALA A 37 -18.08 -11.40 1.53
CA ALA A 37 -16.70 -11.80 1.36
C ALA A 37 -16.55 -13.14 0.61
N GLY A 38 -15.45 -13.28 -0.16
CA GLY A 38 -15.06 -14.51 -0.84
C GLY A 38 -16.00 -14.97 -1.97
N VAL A 39 -16.83 -14.07 -2.52
CA VAL A 39 -17.72 -14.39 -3.68
C VAL A 39 -16.89 -14.74 -4.91
N VAL A 40 -15.88 -13.94 -5.21
CA VAL A 40 -15.02 -14.14 -6.38
C VAL A 40 -14.21 -15.42 -6.25
N GLN A 41 -13.56 -15.64 -5.10
CA GLN A 41 -12.80 -16.86 -4.81
C GLN A 41 -13.64 -18.12 -4.95
N TYR A 42 -14.87 -18.08 -4.42
CA TYR A 42 -15.78 -19.20 -4.55
C TYR A 42 -16.08 -19.52 -6.01
N LEU A 43 -16.39 -18.52 -6.83
CA LEU A 43 -16.69 -18.70 -8.25
C LEU A 43 -15.47 -19.21 -9.03
N VAL A 44 -14.29 -18.64 -8.80
CA VAL A 44 -13.04 -19.08 -9.42
C VAL A 44 -12.78 -20.56 -9.12
N ARG A 45 -12.93 -20.98 -7.86
CA ARG A 45 -12.80 -22.40 -7.47
C ARG A 45 -13.82 -23.32 -8.13
N GLN A 46 -15.07 -22.85 -8.35
CA GLN A 46 -16.10 -23.65 -9.00
C GLN A 46 -15.86 -23.82 -10.52
N CYS A 47 -15.02 -22.98 -11.10
CA CYS A 47 -14.66 -23.03 -12.52
C CYS A 47 -13.31 -23.72 -12.77
N ASP A 48 -12.56 -24.07 -11.70
CA ASP A 48 -11.17 -24.57 -11.75
C ASP A 48 -10.28 -23.70 -12.64
N GLY A 49 -10.49 -22.38 -12.62
CA GLY A 49 -9.91 -21.44 -13.56
C GLY A 49 -9.59 -20.08 -12.94
N THR A 50 -9.65 -19.06 -13.76
CA THR A 50 -9.37 -17.67 -13.44
C THR A 50 -10.66 -16.84 -13.31
N LEU A 51 -10.54 -15.59 -12.84
CA LEU A 51 -11.66 -14.64 -12.90
C LEU A 51 -12.14 -14.42 -14.36
N GLY A 52 -11.22 -14.53 -15.35
CA GLY A 52 -11.58 -14.46 -16.76
C GLY A 52 -12.62 -15.50 -17.14
N ASP A 53 -12.42 -16.74 -16.72
CA ASP A 53 -13.33 -17.86 -16.99
C ASP A 53 -14.70 -17.65 -16.34
N VAL A 54 -14.71 -17.08 -15.14
CA VAL A 54 -15.97 -16.69 -14.45
C VAL A 54 -16.73 -15.61 -15.23
N LEU A 55 -16.02 -14.62 -15.77
CA LEU A 55 -16.62 -13.51 -16.53
C LEU A 55 -17.20 -13.96 -17.88
N ASP A 56 -16.75 -15.05 -18.41
CA ASP A 56 -17.23 -15.64 -19.66
C ASP A 56 -18.44 -16.55 -19.44
N LEU A 57 -18.77 -16.90 -18.20
CA LEU A 57 -19.99 -17.65 -17.87
C LEU A 57 -21.26 -16.84 -18.16
N GLU A 58 -22.33 -17.57 -18.48
CA GLU A 58 -23.67 -16.99 -18.50
C GLU A 58 -24.06 -16.47 -17.11
N PRO A 59 -24.63 -15.26 -16.99
CA PRO A 59 -25.03 -14.68 -15.69
C PRO A 59 -25.93 -15.60 -14.86
N GLY A 60 -26.83 -16.34 -15.50
CA GLY A 60 -27.69 -17.32 -14.84
C GLY A 60 -26.90 -18.46 -14.20
N LYS A 61 -25.80 -18.92 -14.82
CA LYS A 61 -24.90 -19.94 -14.27
C LYS A 61 -24.16 -19.41 -13.04
N ILE A 62 -23.67 -18.17 -13.10
CA ILE A 62 -23.04 -17.49 -11.95
C ILE A 62 -24.03 -17.39 -10.78
N ALA A 63 -25.25 -16.92 -11.04
CA ALA A 63 -26.30 -16.81 -10.04
C ALA A 63 -26.64 -18.16 -9.40
N ALA A 64 -26.74 -19.23 -10.21
CA ALA A 64 -27.01 -20.58 -9.73
C ALA A 64 -25.87 -21.12 -8.84
N LEU A 65 -24.60 -20.90 -9.19
CA LEU A 65 -23.46 -21.27 -8.37
C LEU A 65 -23.48 -20.53 -7.02
N LEU A 66 -23.77 -19.24 -7.01
CA LEU A 66 -23.84 -18.44 -5.80
C LEU A 66 -25.04 -18.80 -4.90
N ALA A 67 -26.16 -19.20 -5.49
CA ALA A 67 -27.33 -19.69 -4.74
C ALA A 67 -27.00 -21.00 -3.99
N ARG A 68 -26.27 -21.93 -4.62
CA ARG A 68 -25.77 -23.16 -3.97
C ARG A 68 -24.87 -22.87 -2.76
N ARG A 69 -24.01 -21.86 -2.85
CA ARG A 69 -23.19 -21.39 -1.72
C ARG A 69 -24.05 -20.93 -0.54
N GLY A 70 -25.17 -20.25 -0.81
CA GLY A 70 -26.11 -19.78 0.22
C GLY A 70 -26.78 -20.93 0.97
N SER A 71 -27.22 -21.96 0.26
CA SER A 71 -27.85 -23.14 0.84
C SER A 71 -26.87 -24.02 1.62
N ALA A 72 -25.65 -24.21 1.14
CA ALA A 72 -24.61 -24.96 1.85
C ALA A 72 -24.19 -24.29 3.18
N ALA A 73 -24.09 -22.95 3.21
CA ALA A 73 -23.80 -22.23 4.44
C ALA A 73 -24.97 -22.28 5.45
N ALA A 74 -26.20 -22.32 4.98
CA ALA A 74 -27.40 -22.50 5.85
C ALA A 74 -27.51 -23.92 6.41
N CYS A 75 -27.03 -24.94 5.68
CA CYS A 75 -26.97 -26.32 6.13
C CYS A 75 -25.92 -26.52 7.22
N ALA A 76 -24.70 -25.96 7.00
CA ALA A 76 -23.61 -26.06 7.97
C ALA A 76 -23.92 -25.39 9.33
N THR A 77 -24.75 -24.34 9.34
CA THR A 77 -25.21 -23.71 10.59
C THR A 77 -26.34 -24.49 11.30
N ARG A 78 -27.06 -25.37 10.59
CA ARG A 78 -28.06 -26.27 11.21
C ARG A 78 -27.42 -27.50 11.86
N ASP A 79 -26.37 -28.07 11.22
CA ASP A 79 -25.70 -29.26 11.76
C ASP A 79 -24.75 -28.94 12.94
N GLY A 80 -24.30 -27.68 13.08
CA GLY A 80 -23.49 -27.24 14.22
C GLY A 80 -24.23 -27.14 15.57
N ARG A 81 -25.55 -27.39 15.63
CA ARG A 81 -26.32 -27.33 16.88
C ARG A 81 -26.50 -28.67 17.58
N THR A 82 -26.03 -29.77 17.03
CA THR A 82 -26.20 -31.10 17.63
C THR A 82 -24.92 -31.71 18.22
N ALA A 83 -23.79 -30.99 18.27
CA ALA A 83 -22.54 -31.52 18.80
C ALA A 83 -21.85 -30.57 19.83
N ALA A 84 -22.62 -29.97 20.73
CA ALA A 84 -22.05 -29.26 21.88
C ALA A 84 -22.88 -29.59 23.14
N GLY A 85 -22.67 -30.79 23.63
CA GLY A 85 -22.91 -31.15 25.02
C GLY A 85 -21.71 -30.77 25.86
N GLU A 86 -22.00 -29.96 26.88
CA GLU A 86 -21.24 -29.81 28.12
C GLU A 86 -19.74 -29.50 28.07
N SER A 87 -19.38 -28.21 28.17
CA SER A 87 -18.39 -27.75 29.19
C SER A 87 -18.49 -26.23 29.35
N SER A 88 -18.86 -25.84 30.56
CA SER A 88 -18.93 -24.45 31.04
C SER A 88 -17.55 -23.83 31.13
N SER A 89 -17.29 -22.71 30.40
CA SER A 89 -16.38 -21.66 30.83
C SER A 89 -16.83 -20.35 30.22
N ALA A 90 -17.17 -19.39 31.09
CA ALA A 90 -17.63 -18.05 30.77
C ALA A 90 -16.54 -17.26 30.04
N GLY A 91 -16.65 -17.14 28.74
CA GLY A 91 -15.89 -16.20 27.92
C GLY A 91 -16.79 -15.03 27.54
N SER A 92 -16.42 -13.81 27.94
CA SER A 92 -17.09 -12.56 27.62
C SER A 92 -17.13 -12.32 26.10
N GLY A 93 -18.11 -12.87 25.43
CA GLY A 93 -18.45 -12.52 24.05
C GLY A 93 -19.08 -11.13 24.03
N THR A 94 -18.33 -10.15 23.53
CA THR A 94 -18.89 -8.83 23.18
C THR A 94 -19.96 -9.03 22.10
N ALA A 95 -21.22 -8.89 22.51
CA ALA A 95 -22.36 -8.94 21.59
C ALA A 95 -22.19 -7.85 20.53
N GLU A 96 -22.24 -8.22 19.25
CA GLU A 96 -22.25 -7.25 18.15
C GLU A 96 -23.37 -6.22 18.37
N PRO A 97 -23.09 -4.90 18.13
CA PRO A 97 -24.08 -3.85 18.29
C PRO A 97 -25.32 -4.13 17.42
N ARG A 98 -26.51 -3.79 17.93
CA ARG A 98 -27.79 -3.97 17.20
C ARG A 98 -27.78 -3.36 15.80
N SER A 99 -27.06 -2.26 15.58
CA SER A 99 -26.87 -1.61 14.29
C SER A 99 -26.13 -2.49 13.27
N GLU A 100 -25.14 -3.26 13.70
CA GLU A 100 -24.40 -4.17 12.79
C GLU A 100 -25.24 -5.36 12.36
N ARG A 101 -26.07 -5.91 13.25
CA ARG A 101 -27.00 -7.00 12.91
C ARG A 101 -28.09 -6.56 11.94
N GLN A 102 -28.64 -5.35 12.09
CA GLN A 102 -29.62 -4.80 11.16
C GLN A 102 -29.02 -4.53 9.78
N GLN A 103 -27.80 -4.01 9.73
CA GLN A 103 -27.08 -3.81 8.47
C GLN A 103 -26.70 -5.14 7.80
N ALA A 104 -26.29 -6.16 8.57
CA ALA A 104 -26.00 -7.49 8.03
C ALA A 104 -27.26 -8.14 7.39
N SER A 105 -28.43 -7.91 7.96
CA SER A 105 -29.70 -8.33 7.38
C SER A 105 -30.03 -7.60 6.07
N GLY A 106 -29.79 -6.28 6.02
CA GLY A 106 -29.97 -5.47 4.80
C GLY A 106 -29.03 -5.88 3.67
N ASP A 107 -27.75 -6.15 3.98
CA ASP A 107 -26.79 -6.63 2.98
C ASP A 107 -27.17 -8.01 2.44
N ALA A 108 -27.70 -8.91 3.27
CA ALA A 108 -28.15 -10.22 2.83
C ALA A 108 -29.35 -10.12 1.87
N GLN A 109 -30.28 -9.22 2.14
CA GLN A 109 -31.43 -8.97 1.26
C GLN A 109 -30.99 -8.35 -0.08
N GLU A 110 -30.11 -7.35 -0.07
CA GLU A 110 -29.59 -6.74 -1.30
C GLU A 110 -28.76 -7.76 -2.10
N TYR A 111 -27.98 -8.61 -1.44
CA TYR A 111 -27.24 -9.70 -2.10
C TYR A 111 -28.17 -10.62 -2.88
N VAL A 112 -29.26 -11.09 -2.24
CA VAL A 112 -30.27 -11.94 -2.90
C VAL A 112 -30.96 -11.19 -4.05
N ARG A 113 -31.25 -9.90 -3.86
CA ARG A 113 -31.82 -9.05 -4.90
C ARG A 113 -30.89 -8.94 -6.12
N LEU A 114 -29.61 -8.70 -5.90
CA LEU A 114 -28.62 -8.61 -6.98
C LEU A 114 -28.44 -9.94 -7.71
N LEU A 115 -28.47 -11.06 -7.00
CA LEU A 115 -28.45 -12.38 -7.63
C LEU A 115 -29.64 -12.60 -8.59
N ARG A 116 -30.83 -12.12 -8.20
CA ARG A 116 -32.05 -12.24 -9.03
C ARG A 116 -32.06 -11.29 -10.22
N LEU A 117 -31.49 -10.09 -10.07
CA LEU A 117 -31.45 -9.08 -11.13
C LEU A 117 -30.41 -9.39 -12.21
N GLY A 118 -29.35 -10.15 -11.87
CA GLY A 118 -28.24 -10.39 -12.77
C GLY A 118 -27.40 -9.13 -13.06
N PRO A 119 -26.54 -9.16 -14.07
CA PRO A 119 -25.69 -8.01 -14.47
C PRO A 119 -26.52 -6.82 -14.91
N LEU A 120 -26.05 -5.62 -14.59
CA LEU A 120 -26.64 -4.38 -15.05
C LEU A 120 -26.61 -4.31 -16.58
N ARG A 121 -27.64 -3.71 -17.19
CA ARG A 121 -27.61 -3.44 -18.64
C ARG A 121 -26.46 -2.48 -18.95
N PRO A 122 -25.68 -2.70 -20.03
CA PRO A 122 -24.56 -1.83 -20.37
C PRO A 122 -24.91 -0.32 -20.45
N ALA A 123 -26.11 0.01 -20.95
CA ALA A 123 -26.63 1.37 -21.03
C ALA A 123 -26.83 2.06 -19.66
N SER A 124 -27.05 1.29 -18.59
CA SER A 124 -27.23 1.86 -17.24
C SER A 124 -25.89 2.14 -16.51
N ILE A 125 -24.77 1.65 -17.03
CA ILE A 125 -23.45 1.88 -16.46
C ILE A 125 -22.94 3.29 -16.80
N GLY A 126 -23.32 3.82 -17.98
CA GLY A 126 -22.99 5.19 -18.42
C GLY A 126 -23.89 6.28 -17.84
N ALA A 127 -25.09 5.93 -17.36
CA ALA A 127 -26.08 6.89 -16.92
C ALA A 127 -25.97 7.35 -15.45
N THR A 128 -25.08 6.74 -14.66
CA THR A 128 -24.82 7.16 -13.26
C THR A 128 -23.72 8.23 -13.14
N GLY A 129 -23.23 8.76 -14.26
CA GLY A 129 -22.06 9.63 -14.32
C GLY A 129 -22.39 11.09 -14.53
N THR A 130 -22.94 11.81 -13.57
CA THR A 130 -22.92 13.29 -13.57
C THR A 130 -21.75 13.89 -12.79
N GLU A 131 -20.81 13.10 -12.32
CA GLU A 131 -19.59 13.61 -11.71
C GLU A 131 -18.35 13.12 -12.48
N ALA A 132 -17.69 14.04 -13.18
CA ALA A 132 -16.42 13.84 -13.90
C ALA A 132 -15.27 13.28 -13.04
N ALA A 133 -15.50 13.07 -11.74
CA ALA A 133 -14.54 12.62 -10.75
C ALA A 133 -14.69 11.14 -10.34
N ARG A 134 -15.60 10.37 -10.95
CA ARG A 134 -15.83 8.95 -10.64
C ARG A 134 -15.56 8.08 -11.83
N SER A 135 -14.75 7.04 -11.66
CA SER A 135 -14.43 6.09 -12.73
C SER A 135 -14.41 4.67 -12.17
N ALA A 136 -14.59 3.71 -13.04
CA ALA A 136 -14.41 2.29 -12.72
C ALA A 136 -13.57 1.63 -13.81
N VAL A 137 -12.67 0.74 -13.38
CA VAL A 137 -11.86 -0.10 -14.26
C VAL A 137 -12.13 -1.55 -13.91
N CYS A 138 -12.50 -2.34 -14.91
CA CYS A 138 -12.80 -3.74 -14.74
C CYS A 138 -11.61 -4.62 -15.08
N TRP A 139 -11.58 -5.79 -14.48
CA TRP A 139 -10.61 -6.83 -14.78
C TRP A 139 -10.58 -7.12 -16.30
N GLY A 140 -9.37 -7.20 -16.86
CA GLY A 140 -9.14 -7.42 -18.29
C GLY A 140 -9.21 -6.14 -19.16
N GLN A 141 -9.49 -4.95 -18.62
CA GLN A 141 -9.29 -3.70 -19.32
C GLN A 141 -7.82 -3.28 -19.32
N ALA A 142 -7.35 -2.61 -20.35
CA ALA A 142 -5.97 -2.14 -20.47
C ALA A 142 -5.53 -1.20 -19.32
N ALA A 143 -6.47 -0.45 -18.74
CA ALA A 143 -6.22 0.42 -17.60
C ALA A 143 -6.20 -0.32 -16.24
N TYR A 144 -6.52 -1.62 -16.19
CA TYR A 144 -6.48 -2.38 -14.95
C TYR A 144 -5.01 -2.68 -14.56
N PRO A 145 -4.59 -2.42 -13.30
CA PRO A 145 -3.21 -2.60 -12.89
C PRO A 145 -2.72 -4.05 -13.10
N PRO A 146 -1.65 -4.28 -13.90
CA PRO A 146 -1.15 -5.62 -14.16
C PRO A 146 -0.75 -6.38 -12.90
N ALA A 147 -0.22 -5.66 -11.90
CA ALA A 147 0.18 -6.25 -10.62
C ALA A 147 -1.00 -6.91 -9.88
N LEU A 148 -2.21 -6.36 -10.00
CA LEU A 148 -3.41 -6.93 -9.38
C LEU A 148 -3.97 -8.15 -10.13
N LEU A 149 -3.59 -8.36 -11.40
CA LEU A 149 -3.97 -9.57 -12.15
C LEU A 149 -3.33 -10.84 -11.57
N GLN A 150 -2.20 -10.69 -10.89
CA GLN A 150 -1.44 -11.78 -10.29
C GLN A 150 -2.00 -12.22 -8.92
N LEU A 151 -2.95 -11.49 -8.37
CA LEU A 151 -3.59 -11.87 -7.11
C LEU A 151 -4.38 -13.17 -7.28
N HIS A 152 -4.38 -14.01 -6.24
CA HIS A 152 -5.21 -15.22 -6.21
C HIS A 152 -6.71 -14.89 -6.33
N ASP A 153 -7.15 -13.76 -5.79
CA ASP A 153 -8.50 -13.22 -5.89
C ASP A 153 -8.49 -11.74 -6.33
N PRO A 154 -8.21 -11.48 -7.62
CA PRO A 154 -8.16 -10.12 -8.13
C PRO A 154 -9.53 -9.44 -7.98
N PRO A 155 -9.59 -8.14 -7.63
CA PRO A 155 -10.85 -7.38 -7.66
C PRO A 155 -11.52 -7.45 -9.05
N PRO A 156 -12.80 -7.80 -9.16
CA PRO A 156 -13.48 -7.81 -10.46
C PRO A 156 -13.55 -6.41 -11.09
N ALA A 157 -13.64 -5.38 -10.25
CA ALA A 157 -13.57 -3.99 -10.66
C ALA A 157 -12.90 -3.15 -9.58
N LEU A 158 -12.29 -2.05 -10.00
CA LEU A 158 -11.74 -1.00 -9.16
C LEU A 158 -12.54 0.27 -9.38
N PHE A 159 -13.05 0.85 -8.30
CA PHE A 159 -13.73 2.13 -8.28
C PHE A 159 -12.74 3.20 -7.88
N LEU A 160 -12.74 4.32 -8.61
CA LEU A 160 -11.73 5.35 -8.53
C LEU A 160 -12.38 6.70 -8.23
N ALA A 161 -11.73 7.53 -7.43
CA ALA A 161 -12.08 8.94 -7.25
C ALA A 161 -10.82 9.79 -7.16
N GLY A 162 -10.81 10.90 -7.90
CA GLY A 162 -9.67 11.80 -7.97
C GLY A 162 -9.94 12.93 -8.95
N ALA A 163 -9.02 13.88 -9.08
CA ALA A 163 -9.14 14.94 -10.09
C ALA A 163 -9.08 14.36 -11.52
N ALA A 164 -8.20 13.39 -11.75
CA ALA A 164 -8.04 12.67 -13.02
C ALA A 164 -7.81 11.17 -12.73
N PRO A 165 -8.86 10.40 -12.36
CA PRO A 165 -8.67 9.08 -11.76
C PRO A 165 -8.04 8.05 -12.70
N LEU A 166 -8.38 8.03 -14.00
CA LEU A 166 -7.79 7.09 -14.95
C LEU A 166 -6.33 7.43 -15.31
N PRO A 167 -5.97 8.69 -15.61
CA PRO A 167 -4.58 9.11 -15.75
C PRO A 167 -3.74 8.82 -14.48
N ALA A 168 -4.28 9.08 -13.28
CA ALA A 168 -3.62 8.78 -12.04
C ALA A 168 -3.35 7.28 -11.86
N LEU A 169 -4.33 6.42 -12.14
CA LEU A 169 -4.15 4.98 -12.11
C LEU A 169 -3.08 4.51 -13.11
N ALA A 170 -3.08 5.08 -14.32
CA ALA A 170 -2.05 4.78 -15.32
C ALA A 170 -0.67 5.26 -14.90
N ALA A 171 -0.57 6.36 -14.14
CA ALA A 171 0.69 6.85 -13.58
C ALA A 171 1.28 5.86 -12.57
N VAL A 172 0.47 5.19 -11.73
CA VAL A 172 0.95 4.16 -10.78
C VAL A 172 1.81 3.10 -11.48
N ALA A 173 1.46 2.71 -12.71
CA ALA A 173 2.23 1.70 -13.45
C ALA A 173 3.62 2.18 -13.93
N ARG A 174 3.90 3.48 -13.88
CA ARG A 174 5.15 4.10 -14.37
C ARG A 174 6.09 4.56 -13.27
N HIS A 175 5.69 4.42 -12.02
CA HIS A 175 6.46 4.85 -10.85
C HIS A 175 6.75 3.68 -9.92
N PRO A 176 7.81 3.73 -9.09
CA PRO A 176 7.94 2.84 -7.96
C PRO A 176 6.74 3.00 -7.02
N VAL A 177 6.24 1.92 -6.48
CA VAL A 177 5.07 1.93 -5.60
C VAL A 177 5.44 1.32 -4.26
N VAL A 178 5.38 2.11 -3.20
CA VAL A 178 5.73 1.64 -1.86
C VAL A 178 4.53 1.79 -0.93
N ALA A 179 4.12 0.68 -0.30
CA ALA A 179 3.11 0.76 0.74
C ALA A 179 3.75 1.10 2.09
N ILE A 180 3.16 2.04 2.81
CA ILE A 180 3.55 2.35 4.19
C ILE A 180 2.33 2.16 5.07
N VAL A 181 2.41 1.21 6.01
CA VAL A 181 1.30 0.85 6.89
C VAL A 181 1.77 0.62 8.33
N GLY A 182 0.85 0.71 9.30
CA GLY A 182 1.23 0.48 10.68
C GLY A 182 0.09 0.67 11.68
N ALA A 183 0.48 1.07 12.89
CA ALA A 183 -0.43 1.25 14.02
C ALA A 183 -1.40 2.42 13.77
N ARG A 184 -2.67 2.23 14.18
CA ARG A 184 -3.69 3.29 14.17
C ARG A 184 -3.52 4.29 15.31
N ARG A 185 -2.77 3.93 16.35
CA ARG A 185 -2.37 4.76 17.51
C ARG A 185 -0.87 4.59 17.69
N PRO A 186 -0.08 5.19 16.81
CA PRO A 186 1.38 5.09 16.85
C PRO A 186 1.96 5.94 17.98
N SER A 187 3.25 5.72 18.22
CA SER A 187 4.05 6.62 19.04
C SER A 187 4.44 7.89 18.24
N PRO A 188 4.93 8.95 18.90
CA PRO A 188 5.52 10.09 18.21
C PRO A 188 6.67 9.67 17.27
N TYR A 189 7.53 8.75 17.71
CA TYR A 189 8.59 8.16 16.89
C TYR A 189 8.04 7.52 15.62
N GLY A 190 7.00 6.67 15.73
CA GLY A 190 6.41 6.01 14.59
C GLY A 190 5.80 6.99 13.58
N LEU A 191 5.19 8.09 14.06
CA LEU A 191 4.68 9.15 13.19
C LEU A 191 5.80 9.85 12.43
N GLU A 192 6.88 10.23 13.12
CA GLU A 192 8.03 10.92 12.54
C GLU A 192 8.73 10.06 11.47
N ILE A 193 9.01 8.81 11.79
CA ILE A 193 9.67 7.89 10.84
C ILE A 193 8.77 7.61 9.62
N ALA A 194 7.47 7.37 9.82
CA ALA A 194 6.56 7.14 8.69
C ALA A 194 6.48 8.36 7.77
N ALA A 195 6.39 9.56 8.35
CA ALA A 195 6.38 10.82 7.65
C ALA A 195 7.67 11.04 6.85
N GLY A 196 8.84 10.86 7.50
CA GLY A 196 10.15 11.02 6.87
C GLY A 196 10.36 10.06 5.70
N ILE A 197 10.14 8.76 5.90
CA ILE A 197 10.27 7.75 4.84
C ILE A 197 9.32 8.05 3.67
N ALA A 198 8.06 8.40 3.97
CA ALA A 198 7.07 8.72 2.93
C ALA A 198 7.44 9.96 2.12
N ALA A 199 7.88 11.02 2.80
CA ALA A 199 8.31 12.26 2.15
C ALA A 199 9.51 12.04 1.23
N ASP A 200 10.53 11.33 1.70
CA ASP A 200 11.74 11.07 0.93
C ASP A 200 11.47 10.16 -0.27
N LEU A 201 10.71 9.07 -0.09
CA LEU A 201 10.30 8.21 -1.20
C LEU A 201 9.46 8.97 -2.23
N ALA A 202 8.54 9.84 -1.80
CA ALA A 202 7.73 10.65 -2.70
C ALA A 202 8.59 11.65 -3.50
N ARG A 203 9.59 12.31 -2.87
CA ARG A 203 10.57 13.15 -3.57
C ARG A 203 11.39 12.39 -4.60
N LEU A 204 11.64 11.11 -4.34
CA LEU A 204 12.31 10.20 -5.28
C LEU A 204 11.35 9.63 -6.35
N GLY A 205 10.16 10.17 -6.46
CA GLY A 205 9.18 9.81 -7.47
C GLY A 205 8.38 8.53 -7.19
N ALA A 206 8.47 7.98 -5.97
CA ALA A 206 7.64 6.86 -5.60
C ALA A 206 6.20 7.28 -5.29
N VAL A 207 5.26 6.42 -5.63
CA VAL A 207 3.85 6.54 -5.22
C VAL A 207 3.66 5.84 -3.88
N ILE A 208 3.24 6.58 -2.87
CA ILE A 208 2.95 6.02 -1.54
C ILE A 208 1.55 5.44 -1.52
N VAL A 209 1.43 4.14 -1.32
CA VAL A 209 0.14 3.46 -1.18
C VAL A 209 -0.15 3.20 0.29
N SER A 210 -1.35 3.52 0.76
CA SER A 210 -1.77 3.20 2.11
C SER A 210 -3.29 3.09 2.25
N GLY A 211 -3.74 2.75 3.45
CA GLY A 211 -5.14 2.40 3.72
C GLY A 211 -6.01 3.52 4.23
N MET A 212 -5.58 4.76 4.23
CA MET A 212 -6.34 5.89 4.78
C MET A 212 -6.75 5.71 6.25
N ALA A 213 -6.13 4.81 6.99
CA ALA A 213 -6.39 4.60 8.41
C ALA A 213 -5.81 5.74 9.26
N LEU A 214 -6.22 5.81 10.53
CA LEU A 214 -5.59 6.72 11.50
C LEU A 214 -4.12 6.31 11.73
N GLY A 215 -3.30 7.23 12.17
CA GLY A 215 -1.92 6.98 12.59
C GLY A 215 -0.96 6.90 11.41
N ILE A 216 -0.22 5.81 11.29
CA ILE A 216 0.87 5.64 10.31
C ILE A 216 0.41 5.89 8.88
N ASP A 217 -0.70 5.28 8.47
CA ASP A 217 -1.26 5.46 7.12
C ASP A 217 -1.49 6.94 6.78
N ALA A 218 -2.16 7.64 7.71
CA ALA A 218 -2.49 9.05 7.53
C ALA A 218 -1.24 9.94 7.51
N ALA A 219 -0.26 9.69 8.37
CA ALA A 219 0.98 10.45 8.42
C ALA A 219 1.77 10.28 7.11
N ALA A 220 1.97 9.05 6.65
CA ALA A 220 2.69 8.75 5.42
C ALA A 220 2.04 9.42 4.20
N GLN A 221 0.71 9.34 4.06
CA GLN A 221 0.00 9.92 2.92
C GLN A 221 -0.03 11.46 2.97
N ALA A 222 -0.16 12.05 4.14
CA ALA A 222 -0.12 13.49 4.31
C ALA A 222 1.24 14.08 3.92
N GLU A 223 2.32 13.45 4.39
CA GLU A 223 3.68 13.91 4.09
C GLU A 223 4.10 13.64 2.65
N ALA A 224 3.66 12.54 2.03
CA ALA A 224 3.87 12.33 0.60
C ALA A 224 3.25 13.47 -0.24
N LEU A 225 2.01 13.90 0.10
CA LEU A 225 1.36 15.03 -0.56
C LEU A 225 2.10 16.35 -0.30
N ALA A 226 2.55 16.59 0.93
CA ALA A 226 3.27 17.80 1.29
C ALA A 226 4.64 17.88 0.60
N ALA A 227 5.36 16.76 0.54
CA ALA A 227 6.69 16.65 -0.06
C ALA A 227 6.71 16.91 -1.58
N THR A 228 5.58 16.70 -2.25
CA THR A 228 5.41 16.87 -3.70
C THR A 228 4.48 18.04 -4.05
N ALA A 229 4.20 18.92 -3.09
CA ALA A 229 3.32 20.07 -3.31
C ALA A 229 3.85 20.97 -4.47
N GLY A 230 2.98 21.24 -5.45
CA GLY A 230 3.34 22.03 -6.64
C GLY A 230 4.00 21.23 -7.77
N ALA A 231 4.29 19.95 -7.59
CA ALA A 231 4.74 19.07 -8.66
C ALA A 231 3.54 18.38 -9.34
N ASP A 232 3.65 18.16 -10.65
CA ASP A 232 2.66 17.38 -11.42
C ASP A 232 2.98 15.89 -11.34
N THR A 233 2.93 15.35 -10.10
CA THR A 233 3.25 13.96 -9.80
C THR A 233 2.17 13.33 -8.92
N LEU A 234 1.92 12.05 -9.12
CA LEU A 234 1.05 11.26 -8.25
C LEU A 234 1.80 10.87 -6.98
N ALA A 235 1.57 11.59 -5.89
CA ALA A 235 2.25 11.33 -4.62
C ALA A 235 1.72 10.10 -3.88
N THR A 236 0.40 9.89 -3.90
CA THR A 236 -0.20 8.84 -3.07
C THR A 236 -1.49 8.26 -3.64
N VAL A 237 -1.73 6.99 -3.30
CA VAL A 237 -2.98 6.28 -3.54
C VAL A 237 -3.56 5.81 -2.21
N GLY A 238 -4.78 6.24 -1.92
CA GLY A 238 -5.57 5.76 -0.79
C GLY A 238 -6.44 4.57 -1.20
N VAL A 239 -6.12 3.37 -0.73
CA VAL A 239 -6.95 2.17 -0.96
C VAL A 239 -7.97 2.06 0.17
N LEU A 240 -9.25 1.90 -0.14
CA LEU A 240 -10.33 2.00 0.83
C LEU A 240 -11.01 0.66 1.11
N GLY A 241 -11.47 0.47 2.37
CA GLY A 241 -12.33 -0.66 2.79
C GLY A 241 -13.82 -0.30 2.77
N CYS A 242 -14.21 0.69 1.94
CA CYS A 242 -15.57 1.18 1.74
C CYS A 242 -15.66 1.79 0.34
N GLY A 243 -16.83 2.27 -0.09
CA GLY A 243 -16.95 3.00 -1.35
C GLY A 243 -16.03 4.23 -1.39
N VAL A 244 -15.50 4.57 -2.56
CA VAL A 244 -14.58 5.71 -2.73
C VAL A 244 -15.23 7.09 -2.44
N ASP A 245 -16.52 7.12 -2.29
CA ASP A 245 -17.33 8.29 -1.91
C ASP A 245 -17.68 8.31 -0.41
N VAL A 246 -17.25 7.30 0.35
CA VAL A 246 -17.51 7.18 1.79
C VAL A 246 -16.26 7.55 2.57
N VAL A 247 -16.31 8.67 3.28
CA VAL A 247 -15.21 9.11 4.15
C VAL A 247 -15.13 8.23 5.40
N TYR A 248 -14.04 7.50 5.54
CA TYR A 248 -13.76 6.68 6.73
C TYR A 248 -12.24 6.54 6.96
N PRO A 249 -11.74 6.76 8.20
CA PRO A 249 -12.48 7.29 9.36
C PRO A 249 -12.79 8.79 9.20
N GLN A 250 -13.83 9.27 9.88
CA GLN A 250 -14.26 10.69 9.80
C GLN A 250 -13.16 11.68 10.21
N ALA A 251 -12.28 11.30 11.14
CA ALA A 251 -11.14 12.12 11.54
C ALA A 251 -10.19 12.46 10.39
N ASN A 252 -10.13 11.63 9.34
CA ASN A 252 -9.29 11.83 8.15
C ASN A 252 -9.99 12.59 7.02
N THR A 253 -11.10 13.29 7.27
CA THR A 253 -11.87 14.02 6.24
C THR A 253 -11.00 15.00 5.44
N ARG A 254 -10.09 15.72 6.10
CA ARG A 254 -9.17 16.67 5.42
C ARG A 254 -8.17 15.94 4.52
N LEU A 255 -7.59 14.85 4.99
CA LEU A 255 -6.69 14.01 4.21
C LEU A 255 -7.41 13.38 3.02
N PHE A 256 -8.63 12.88 3.25
CA PHE A 256 -9.46 12.31 2.17
C PHE A 256 -9.69 13.31 1.05
N ALA A 257 -10.05 14.56 1.39
CA ALA A 257 -10.21 15.64 0.43
C ALA A 257 -8.89 16.00 -0.28
N ALA A 258 -7.75 15.97 0.41
CA ALA A 258 -6.44 16.25 -0.17
C ALA A 258 -6.03 15.13 -1.16
N VAL A 259 -6.15 13.86 -0.78
CA VAL A 259 -5.87 12.71 -1.67
C VAL A 259 -6.79 12.73 -2.89
N ARG A 260 -8.07 13.09 -2.71
CA ARG A 260 -9.00 13.22 -3.85
C ARG A 260 -8.60 14.34 -4.83
N ARG A 261 -7.93 15.40 -4.36
CA ARG A 261 -7.48 16.50 -5.23
C ARG A 261 -6.15 16.24 -5.92
N GLN A 262 -5.19 15.64 -5.21
CA GLN A 262 -3.77 15.58 -5.61
C GLN A 262 -3.23 14.14 -5.72
N GLY A 263 -4.06 13.17 -5.41
CA GLY A 263 -3.74 11.74 -5.44
C GLY A 263 -4.84 10.95 -6.10
N LEU A 264 -4.99 9.69 -5.67
CA LEU A 264 -6.02 8.79 -6.14
C LEU A 264 -6.64 8.03 -4.96
N LEU A 265 -7.96 7.99 -4.89
CA LEU A 265 -8.71 7.06 -4.05
C LEU A 265 -9.15 5.87 -4.88
N LEU A 266 -8.94 4.67 -4.34
CA LEU A 266 -9.22 3.41 -5.00
C LEU A 266 -9.95 2.46 -4.05
N SER A 267 -10.94 1.75 -4.55
CA SER A 267 -11.65 0.71 -3.80
C SER A 267 -12.14 -0.42 -4.71
N GLU A 268 -12.18 -1.62 -4.20
CA GLU A 268 -12.92 -2.73 -4.83
C GLU A 268 -14.41 -2.72 -4.47
N PHE A 269 -14.82 -1.89 -3.49
CA PHE A 269 -16.19 -1.82 -3.00
C PHE A 269 -16.98 -0.75 -3.76
N TRP A 270 -18.25 -1.09 -4.08
CA TRP A 270 -19.17 -0.21 -4.81
C TRP A 270 -19.39 1.13 -4.10
N TRP A 271 -19.76 2.17 -4.86
CA TRP A 271 -20.11 3.49 -4.33
C TRP A 271 -21.18 3.39 -3.25
N GLY A 272 -21.09 4.22 -2.23
CA GLY A 272 -22.00 4.25 -1.08
C GLY A 272 -21.87 3.09 -0.11
N VAL A 273 -21.02 2.10 -0.39
CA VAL A 273 -20.81 0.95 0.49
C VAL A 273 -20.13 1.40 1.77
N PRO A 274 -20.73 1.22 2.97
CA PRO A 274 -20.17 1.68 4.23
C PRO A 274 -18.94 0.88 4.65
N ALA A 275 -18.12 1.43 5.53
CA ALA A 275 -17.00 0.73 6.15
C ALA A 275 -17.50 -0.40 7.06
N ARG A 276 -16.87 -1.59 6.98
CA ARG A 276 -17.13 -2.75 7.83
C ARG A 276 -15.83 -3.43 8.22
N ALA A 277 -15.78 -4.01 9.41
CA ALA A 277 -14.57 -4.60 9.98
C ALA A 277 -13.89 -5.61 9.05
N TRP A 278 -14.64 -6.52 8.42
CA TRP A 278 -14.10 -7.54 7.53
C TRP A 278 -13.54 -7.01 6.20
N ARG A 279 -13.96 -5.81 5.77
CA ARG A 279 -13.50 -5.19 4.51
C ARG A 279 -12.08 -4.66 4.60
N PHE A 280 -11.62 -4.30 5.80
CA PHE A 280 -10.26 -3.79 5.97
C PHE A 280 -9.19 -4.87 5.74
N PRO A 281 -9.27 -6.07 6.34
CA PRO A 281 -8.37 -7.17 5.98
C PRO A 281 -8.47 -7.56 4.50
N ALA A 282 -9.68 -7.63 3.93
CA ALA A 282 -9.87 -7.96 2.52
C ALA A 282 -9.18 -6.95 1.59
N ARG A 283 -9.31 -5.64 1.87
CA ARG A 283 -8.67 -4.56 1.13
C ARG A 283 -7.14 -4.63 1.16
N ASN A 284 -6.54 -5.10 2.27
CA ASN A 284 -5.09 -5.08 2.45
C ASN A 284 -4.33 -5.88 1.37
N ARG A 285 -4.95 -6.91 0.77
CA ARG A 285 -4.38 -7.62 -0.37
C ARG A 285 -4.21 -6.74 -1.60
N VAL A 286 -5.08 -5.73 -1.75
CA VAL A 286 -5.00 -4.76 -2.85
C VAL A 286 -3.85 -3.77 -2.59
N ILE A 287 -3.65 -3.33 -1.33
CA ILE A 287 -2.48 -2.50 -0.96
C ILE A 287 -1.20 -3.25 -1.30
N ALA A 288 -1.05 -4.49 -0.81
CA ALA A 288 0.12 -5.32 -1.07
C ALA A 288 0.31 -5.56 -2.58
N GLY A 289 -0.76 -5.92 -3.29
CA GLY A 289 -0.71 -6.26 -4.72
C GLY A 289 -0.37 -5.09 -5.64
N MET A 290 -0.68 -3.86 -5.24
CA MET A 290 -0.32 -2.67 -6.00
C MET A 290 1.13 -2.23 -5.78
N SER A 291 1.78 -2.70 -4.71
CA SER A 291 3.07 -2.17 -4.26
C SER A 291 4.24 -3.05 -4.69
N ASP A 292 5.37 -2.44 -4.99
CA ASP A 292 6.63 -3.14 -5.23
C ASP A 292 7.25 -3.58 -3.88
N ALA A 293 7.00 -2.82 -2.81
CA ALA A 293 7.41 -3.16 -1.44
C ALA A 293 6.42 -2.64 -0.40
N VAL A 294 6.48 -3.21 0.81
CA VAL A 294 5.66 -2.79 1.96
C VAL A 294 6.53 -2.50 3.17
N VAL A 295 6.40 -1.31 3.74
CA VAL A 295 7.08 -0.86 4.96
C VAL A 295 6.10 -0.93 6.14
N ILE A 296 6.46 -1.70 7.16
CA ILE A 296 5.72 -1.80 8.43
C ILE A 296 6.44 -0.94 9.48
N VAL A 297 5.82 0.18 9.88
CA VAL A 297 6.46 1.12 10.82
C VAL A 297 6.25 0.70 12.26
N GLU A 298 5.04 0.57 12.73
CA GLU A 298 4.69 0.13 14.07
C GLU A 298 3.49 -0.82 14.04
N GLY A 299 3.45 -1.76 14.97
CA GLY A 299 2.33 -2.67 15.14
C GLY A 299 2.53 -3.67 16.27
N SER A 300 1.47 -3.99 17.00
CA SER A 300 1.50 -5.11 17.94
C SER A 300 1.53 -6.44 17.19
N GLU A 301 1.81 -7.54 17.85
CA GLU A 301 1.81 -8.90 17.27
C GLU A 301 0.49 -9.29 16.58
N ARG A 302 -0.61 -8.66 16.96
CA ARG A 302 -1.95 -8.90 16.39
C ARG A 302 -2.43 -7.72 15.53
N SER A 303 -1.52 -6.88 15.07
CA SER A 303 -1.87 -5.71 14.24
C SER A 303 -2.40 -6.13 12.87
N GLY A 304 -3.40 -5.38 12.38
CA GLY A 304 -3.89 -5.54 11.01
C GLY A 304 -2.84 -5.22 9.93
N SER A 305 -1.79 -4.44 10.25
CA SER A 305 -0.67 -4.18 9.34
C SER A 305 0.15 -5.44 9.04
N LEU A 306 0.24 -6.40 9.97
CA LEU A 306 0.89 -7.70 9.73
C LEU A 306 0.12 -8.56 8.71
N ILE A 307 -1.17 -8.33 8.53
CA ILE A 307 -1.95 -8.97 7.47
C ILE A 307 -1.48 -8.46 6.11
N THR A 308 -1.18 -7.17 5.99
CA THR A 308 -0.62 -6.58 4.77
C THR A 308 0.77 -7.15 4.48
N ALA A 309 1.64 -7.23 5.50
CA ALA A 309 2.95 -7.85 5.37
C ALA A 309 2.85 -9.30 4.86
N ARG A 310 1.93 -10.09 5.41
CA ARG A 310 1.71 -11.47 4.96
C ARG A 310 1.25 -11.54 3.50
N TYR A 311 0.28 -10.70 3.11
CA TYR A 311 -0.13 -10.63 1.69
C TYR A 311 1.03 -10.26 0.76
N SER A 312 1.94 -9.38 1.22
CA SER A 312 3.13 -9.01 0.44
C SER A 312 4.07 -10.19 0.25
N LEU A 313 4.38 -10.94 1.31
CA LEU A 313 5.20 -12.15 1.26
C LEU A 313 4.56 -13.23 0.36
N ASP A 314 3.25 -13.47 0.50
CA ASP A 314 2.50 -14.42 -0.32
C ASP A 314 2.52 -14.05 -1.82
N GLN A 315 2.77 -12.77 -2.13
CA GLN A 315 2.86 -12.22 -3.49
C GLN A 315 4.30 -12.01 -3.96
N GLY A 316 5.31 -12.48 -3.21
CA GLY A 316 6.72 -12.34 -3.53
C GLY A 316 7.22 -10.88 -3.52
N ARG A 317 6.63 -10.02 -2.67
CA ARG A 317 7.04 -8.62 -2.51
C ARG A 317 7.94 -8.45 -1.30
N ASP A 318 8.90 -7.53 -1.40
CA ASP A 318 9.76 -7.20 -0.28
C ASP A 318 8.98 -6.57 0.88
N VAL A 319 9.28 -7.04 2.08
CA VAL A 319 8.72 -6.52 3.31
C VAL A 319 9.83 -5.88 4.13
N PHE A 320 9.62 -4.64 4.50
CA PHE A 320 10.50 -3.84 5.34
C PHE A 320 9.85 -3.63 6.71
N ALA A 321 10.65 -3.60 7.75
CA ALA A 321 10.18 -3.35 9.10
C ALA A 321 11.07 -2.32 9.80
N VAL A 322 10.42 -1.29 10.34
CA VAL A 322 11.12 -0.24 11.09
C VAL A 322 11.46 -0.77 12.47
N PRO A 323 12.74 -0.71 12.90
CA PRO A 323 13.13 -1.11 14.23
C PRO A 323 12.55 -0.14 15.27
N GLY A 324 12.32 -0.64 16.46
CA GLY A 324 11.85 0.17 17.57
C GLY A 324 12.46 -0.30 18.88
N GLU A 325 12.11 0.35 19.98
CA GLU A 325 12.61 0.01 21.31
C GLU A 325 12.17 -1.41 21.73
N ALA A 326 13.11 -2.22 22.22
CA ALA A 326 12.84 -3.55 22.73
C ALA A 326 11.85 -3.50 23.93
N GLY A 327 10.91 -4.44 23.95
CA GLY A 327 9.88 -4.50 25.00
C GLY A 327 8.67 -3.58 24.77
N ARG A 328 8.71 -2.66 23.82
CA ARG A 328 7.55 -1.84 23.44
C ARG A 328 6.54 -2.68 22.65
N ARG A 329 5.27 -2.57 23.02
CA ARG A 329 4.18 -3.31 22.37
C ARG A 329 4.04 -3.02 20.88
N LEU A 330 4.31 -1.78 20.46
CA LEU A 330 4.21 -1.36 19.05
C LEU A 330 5.42 -1.78 18.20
N SER A 331 6.55 -2.12 18.83
CA SER A 331 7.72 -2.67 18.15
C SER A 331 7.63 -4.19 17.95
N ALA A 332 6.73 -4.87 18.67
CA ALA A 332 6.64 -6.33 18.67
C ALA A 332 6.34 -6.93 17.29
N GLY A 333 5.44 -6.28 16.51
CA GLY A 333 5.13 -6.68 15.14
C GLY A 333 6.32 -6.52 14.17
N PRO A 334 6.91 -5.32 14.03
CA PRO A 334 8.14 -5.11 13.27
C PRO A 334 9.29 -6.04 13.68
N HIS A 335 9.58 -6.19 14.97
CA HIS A 335 10.63 -7.10 15.45
C HIS A 335 10.37 -8.56 15.09
N ARG A 336 9.10 -8.98 15.07
CA ARG A 336 8.75 -10.31 14.59
C ARG A 336 9.07 -10.47 13.12
N LEU A 337 8.68 -9.50 12.28
CA LEU A 337 8.97 -9.52 10.85
C LEU A 337 10.48 -9.52 10.56
N LEU A 338 11.27 -8.73 11.29
CA LEU A 338 12.74 -8.73 11.17
C LEU A 338 13.34 -10.12 11.49
N ARG A 339 12.84 -10.81 12.52
CA ARG A 339 13.28 -12.19 12.83
C ARG A 339 12.83 -13.21 11.77
N GLU A 340 11.74 -12.94 11.08
CA GLU A 340 11.21 -13.76 9.99
C GLU A 340 11.87 -13.43 8.63
N GLY A 341 12.85 -12.49 8.58
CA GLY A 341 13.65 -12.16 7.41
C GLY A 341 13.19 -10.91 6.64
N ALA A 342 12.30 -10.10 7.20
CA ALA A 342 12.01 -8.79 6.62
C ALA A 342 13.25 -7.88 6.66
N HIS A 343 13.36 -6.99 5.68
CA HIS A 343 14.46 -6.04 5.61
C HIS A 343 14.34 -4.98 6.71
N LEU A 344 15.47 -4.62 7.31
CA LEU A 344 15.54 -3.46 8.21
C LEU A 344 15.27 -2.18 7.42
N CYS A 345 14.45 -1.28 7.97
CA CYS A 345 14.16 0.01 7.37
C CYS A 345 14.30 1.12 8.41
N GLU A 346 15.31 1.93 8.26
CA GLU A 346 15.53 3.13 9.07
C GLU A 346 15.24 4.41 8.25
N SER A 347 15.28 4.30 6.91
CA SER A 347 15.16 5.42 5.98
C SER A 347 14.62 4.98 4.61
N ALA A 348 14.30 5.94 3.75
CA ALA A 348 13.97 5.70 2.35
C ALA A 348 15.12 5.03 1.56
N ALA A 349 16.38 5.29 1.95
CA ALA A 349 17.54 4.73 1.27
C ALA A 349 17.58 3.20 1.35
N ASP A 350 17.11 2.61 2.46
CA ASP A 350 17.07 1.16 2.63
C ASP A 350 16.09 0.52 1.64
N VAL A 351 14.94 1.18 1.42
CA VAL A 351 13.95 0.73 0.43
C VAL A 351 14.51 0.86 -0.99
N VAL A 352 15.12 2.00 -1.32
CA VAL A 352 15.69 2.26 -2.65
C VAL A 352 16.80 1.27 -2.99
N ALA A 353 17.66 0.94 -2.04
CA ALA A 353 18.79 0.04 -2.24
C ALA A 353 18.36 -1.38 -2.62
N ILE A 354 17.26 -1.87 -2.07
CA ILE A 354 16.75 -3.24 -2.30
C ILE A 354 15.77 -3.27 -3.47
N VAL A 355 14.81 -2.36 -3.48
CA VAL A 355 13.73 -2.36 -4.47
C VAL A 355 14.18 -1.78 -5.82
N GLY A 356 15.06 -0.77 -5.82
CA GLY A 356 15.49 -0.10 -7.03
C GLY A 356 15.99 -1.02 -8.15
N PRO A 357 16.90 -1.97 -7.85
CA PRO A 357 17.40 -2.93 -8.85
C PRO A 357 16.35 -3.93 -9.37
N GLN A 358 15.25 -4.11 -8.64
CA GLN A 358 14.20 -5.11 -8.95
C GLN A 358 13.00 -4.48 -9.68
N LEU A 359 12.97 -3.17 -9.85
CA LEU A 359 11.88 -2.49 -10.54
C LEU A 359 11.80 -2.93 -12.01
N ARG A 360 10.58 -2.99 -12.52
CA ARG A 360 10.32 -3.29 -13.92
C ARG A 360 10.98 -2.29 -14.86
N GLU A 361 11.29 -2.72 -16.05
CA GLU A 361 11.93 -1.89 -17.07
C GLU A 361 11.17 -0.56 -17.28
N GLY A 362 11.89 0.54 -17.33
CA GLY A 362 11.35 1.90 -17.48
C GLY A 362 10.78 2.51 -16.19
N VAL A 363 10.86 1.81 -15.05
CA VAL A 363 10.49 2.33 -13.74
C VAL A 363 11.74 2.46 -12.87
N ALA A 364 11.96 3.64 -12.31
CA ALA A 364 13.10 3.91 -11.44
C ALA A 364 12.75 4.98 -10.41
N PHE A 365 13.43 4.95 -9.27
CA PHE A 365 13.43 6.09 -8.36
C PHE A 365 14.15 7.27 -9.04
N GLN A 366 13.61 8.45 -8.89
CA GLN A 366 14.22 9.67 -9.42
C GLN A 366 15.44 10.04 -8.55
N THR A 367 16.46 10.56 -9.16
CA THR A 367 17.49 11.27 -8.41
C THR A 367 16.87 12.57 -7.88
N ALA A 368 17.01 12.84 -6.58
CA ALA A 368 16.46 14.06 -5.97
C ALA A 368 16.93 15.28 -6.79
N PRO A 369 16.00 16.22 -7.16
CA PRO A 369 16.38 17.44 -7.84
C PRO A 369 17.31 18.24 -6.92
N GLY A 370 18.59 18.35 -7.30
CA GLY A 370 19.64 18.95 -6.47
C GLY A 370 20.53 17.96 -5.74
N ALA A 371 20.22 16.67 -5.69
CA ALA A 371 21.25 15.67 -5.50
C ALA A 371 22.11 15.68 -6.78
N ARG A 372 23.10 16.58 -6.82
CA ARG A 372 24.29 16.24 -7.59
C ARG A 372 24.54 14.79 -7.21
N THR A 373 24.73 13.92 -8.18
CA THR A 373 25.39 12.64 -8.00
C THR A 373 26.83 12.96 -7.53
N ALA A 374 26.93 13.39 -6.29
CA ALA A 374 28.09 13.12 -5.52
C ALA A 374 28.01 11.59 -5.34
N ALA A 375 28.76 10.84 -6.12
CA ALA A 375 29.28 9.57 -5.65
C ALA A 375 29.55 9.79 -4.16
N PRO A 376 29.10 8.90 -3.23
CA PRO A 376 29.25 9.14 -1.80
C PRO A 376 30.66 9.65 -1.62
N LEU A 377 30.80 10.90 -1.12
CA LEU A 377 32.09 11.56 -1.01
C LEU A 377 33.03 10.53 -0.43
N GLY A 378 34.03 10.11 -1.16
CA GLY A 378 34.99 9.14 -0.69
C GLY A 378 35.44 9.62 0.68
N GLY A 379 35.84 8.74 1.58
CA GLY A 379 36.29 9.18 2.90
C GLY A 379 37.23 10.37 2.86
N ALA A 380 38.03 10.51 1.78
CA ALA A 380 38.91 11.64 1.50
C ALA A 380 38.16 12.96 1.22
N ASP A 381 37.08 12.95 0.45
CA ASP A 381 36.32 14.17 0.12
C ASP A 381 35.54 14.71 1.32
N ARG A 382 35.02 13.80 2.19
CA ARG A 382 34.43 14.16 3.47
C ARG A 382 35.43 14.76 4.45
N ALA A 383 36.64 14.18 4.48
CA ALA A 383 37.71 14.70 5.28
C ALA A 383 38.09 16.13 4.85
N LEU A 384 38.18 16.38 3.55
CA LEU A 384 38.44 17.72 3.00
C LEU A 384 37.31 18.70 3.34
N ALA A 385 36.03 18.29 3.25
CA ALA A 385 34.91 19.12 3.62
C ALA A 385 34.89 19.49 5.12
N VAL A 386 35.21 18.54 6.00
CA VAL A 386 35.36 18.77 7.45
C VAL A 386 36.53 19.71 7.75
N LEU A 387 37.67 19.49 7.13
CA LEU A 387 38.85 20.36 7.31
C LEU A 387 38.60 21.77 6.80
N ALA A 388 37.92 21.93 5.66
CA ALA A 388 37.53 23.24 5.13
C ALA A 388 36.56 23.98 6.07
N ALA A 389 35.56 23.28 6.62
CA ALA A 389 34.65 23.87 7.58
C ALA A 389 35.34 24.32 8.88
N LEU A 390 36.42 23.63 9.28
CA LEU A 390 37.22 23.98 10.45
C LEU A 390 38.20 25.13 10.20
N ASP A 391 38.43 25.51 8.95
CA ASP A 391 39.25 26.70 8.61
C ASP A 391 38.54 28.01 9.03
N ASP A 392 37.20 27.99 9.05
CA ASP A 392 36.38 29.13 9.47
C ASP A 392 36.25 29.26 11.02
N GLY A 393 36.81 28.32 11.77
CA GLY A 393 36.84 28.35 13.23
C GLY A 393 36.36 27.05 13.90
N GLU A 394 36.14 27.12 15.22
CA GLU A 394 35.71 25.97 16.00
C GLU A 394 34.23 25.61 15.69
N GLN A 395 33.99 24.36 15.36
CA GLN A 395 32.67 23.84 14.96
C GLN A 395 32.22 22.67 15.85
N THR A 396 30.90 22.51 16.04
CA THR A 396 30.32 21.34 16.70
C THR A 396 30.22 20.18 15.72
N VAL A 397 30.09 18.95 16.24
CA VAL A 397 29.87 17.74 15.40
C VAL A 397 28.68 17.89 14.47
N ASP A 398 27.58 18.47 14.96
CA ASP A 398 26.36 18.68 14.16
C ASP A 398 26.56 19.70 13.02
N GLN A 399 27.40 20.70 13.22
CA GLN A 399 27.74 21.66 12.18
C GLN A 399 28.63 21.01 11.12
N LEU A 400 29.64 20.22 11.54
CA LEU A 400 30.50 19.46 10.66
C LEU A 400 29.79 18.36 9.90
N ALA A 401 28.83 17.70 10.51
CA ALA A 401 27.97 16.70 9.86
C ALA A 401 27.18 17.33 8.70
N ARG A 402 26.61 18.50 8.91
CA ARG A 402 25.89 19.27 7.86
C ARG A 402 26.81 19.74 6.72
N SER A 403 28.01 20.24 7.04
CA SER A 403 28.94 20.74 6.02
C SER A 403 29.58 19.62 5.19
N SER A 404 29.69 18.41 5.73
CA SER A 404 30.29 17.24 5.05
C SER A 404 29.23 16.26 4.48
N ASP A 405 27.96 16.61 4.53
CA ASP A 405 26.84 15.75 4.11
C ASP A 405 26.97 14.33 4.69
N SER A 406 27.17 14.27 6.01
CA SER A 406 27.43 13.05 6.75
C SER A 406 26.54 12.92 7.97
N THR A 407 26.30 11.70 8.43
CA THR A 407 25.66 11.49 9.74
C THR A 407 26.60 11.89 10.87
N VAL A 408 26.05 12.20 12.04
CA VAL A 408 26.83 12.50 13.25
C VAL A 408 27.80 11.37 13.59
N ALA A 409 27.36 10.10 13.43
CA ALA A 409 28.20 8.93 13.68
C ALA A 409 29.38 8.84 12.69
N GLN A 410 29.15 9.09 11.40
CA GLN A 410 30.18 9.12 10.37
C GLN A 410 31.16 10.26 10.60
N THR A 411 30.63 11.43 10.99
CA THR A 411 31.47 12.62 11.30
C THR A 411 32.34 12.38 12.53
N LEU A 412 31.82 11.76 13.58
CA LEU A 412 32.62 11.39 14.77
C LEU A 412 33.73 10.39 14.42
N SER A 413 33.42 9.37 13.64
CA SER A 413 34.43 8.41 13.16
C SER A 413 35.54 9.10 12.35
N LEU A 414 35.14 10.02 11.47
CA LEU A 414 36.06 10.78 10.67
C LEU A 414 36.92 11.73 11.51
N LEU A 415 36.33 12.44 12.47
CA LEU A 415 37.05 13.34 13.38
C LEU A 415 38.07 12.56 14.24
N SER A 416 37.70 11.35 14.71
CA SER A 416 38.67 10.49 15.42
C SER A 416 39.86 10.11 14.56
N THR A 417 39.66 9.82 13.27
CA THR A 417 40.73 9.53 12.32
C THR A 417 41.62 10.77 12.12
N LEU A 418 41.01 11.93 11.86
CA LEU A 418 41.72 13.19 11.66
C LEU A 418 42.46 13.67 12.93
N GLU A 419 41.96 13.34 14.11
CA GLU A 419 42.61 13.63 15.40
C GLU A 419 43.83 12.73 15.60
N LEU A 420 43.76 11.44 15.25
CA LEU A 420 44.88 10.52 15.24
C LEU A 420 45.99 10.94 14.27
N GLU A 421 45.57 11.49 13.10
CA GLU A 421 46.49 12.05 12.11
C GLU A 421 47.05 13.43 12.52
N GLY A 422 46.57 13.99 13.62
CA GLY A 422 47.05 15.26 14.16
C GLY A 422 46.54 16.50 13.38
N LEU A 423 45.55 16.35 12.53
CA LEU A 423 45.00 17.42 11.70
C LEU A 423 43.92 18.23 12.40
N VAL A 424 43.22 17.61 13.37
CA VAL A 424 42.13 18.19 14.15
C VAL A 424 42.40 17.98 15.64
N CYS A 425 41.88 18.81 16.52
CA CYS A 425 41.86 18.58 17.94
C CYS A 425 40.54 19.00 18.56
N ALA A 426 40.10 18.24 19.59
CA ALA A 426 38.93 18.60 20.39
C ALA A 426 39.17 19.89 21.17
N ALA A 427 38.14 20.74 21.24
CA ALA A 427 38.11 22.00 21.97
C ALA A 427 37.02 21.95 23.06
N ALA A 428 37.00 22.93 23.96
CA ALA A 428 36.02 22.98 25.02
C ALA A 428 34.59 23.03 24.48
N GLY A 429 33.64 22.38 25.19
CA GLY A 429 32.22 22.40 24.86
C GLY A 429 31.82 21.48 23.68
N GLY A 430 32.58 20.39 23.42
CA GLY A 430 32.27 19.43 22.34
C GLY A 430 32.47 19.98 20.96
N ARG A 431 33.33 20.97 20.81
CA ARG A 431 33.75 21.56 19.54
C ARG A 431 35.07 20.94 19.07
N PHE A 432 35.32 21.07 17.77
CA PHE A 432 36.57 20.66 17.12
C PHE A 432 37.17 21.85 16.41
N ARG A 433 38.50 21.86 16.30
CA ARG A 433 39.25 22.86 15.57
C ARG A 433 40.34 22.21 14.75
N ARG A 434 40.72 22.85 13.65
CA ARG A 434 41.90 22.46 12.87
C ARG A 434 43.16 22.74 13.65
N ARG A 435 44.06 21.79 13.67
CA ARG A 435 45.42 21.98 14.26
C ARG A 435 46.26 22.76 13.24
N ARG A 436 46.62 23.98 13.59
CA ARG A 436 47.61 24.74 12.81
C ARG A 436 48.96 24.21 13.21
N GLY A 437 49.72 23.67 12.22
CA GLY A 437 51.10 23.23 12.42
C GLY A 437 52.06 24.40 12.75
#